data_503e562dedb509708560747acae511e5
#
_entry.id   503e562dedb509708560747acae511e5
#
_cell.length_a   1.000
_cell.length_b   1.000
_cell.length_c   1.000
_cell.angle_alpha   90.00
_cell.angle_beta   90.00
_cell.angle_gamma   90.00
#
_symmetry.space_group_name_H-M   'P 1'
#
loop_
_entity.id
_entity.type
_entity.pdbx_description
1 polymer ?
#
loop_
_entity_poly.entity_id
_entity_poly.type
_entity_poly.pdbx_seq_one_letter_code
_entity_poly.pdbx_strand_id
1 'polypeptide(L)'
;MKKYLRYADVLVLFAGALGLLLRLIMVMGGTDEKGLYPRHHAAWILLCILSVAVVAVLFLLTRQVGADQRYKKNFPASIPGAVCTALAAVGITFTAFDLFKADLLHILCFLAGLAAMAGLLLAAYCRLNGRKPHFVCHAAPAVFFALRVFLLGKDLGSEPEASRYIFEMLASLAMIPACYQLWGFDVGLGKRDKCLFWSLTAAYLCIVAIVGIENWLLYLTSAAWLLTNMCSLKYLPKQMRAADEPEDLDIAEEASAEEAAGEPASKAVSSPAPAEEAIVETPVQTRPADPIEDIDPEAILAEILREIDKNVE
;
A
#
# COMPACT_ATOMS: atom_id res chain seq x y z
N MET A 1 -8.85 -24.09 11.37
CA MET A 1 -7.98 -22.91 11.21
C MET A 1 -8.62 -21.75 10.43
N LYS A 2 -9.38 -21.95 9.32
CA LYS A 2 -10.14 -20.85 8.63
C LYS A 2 -11.08 -20.07 9.56
N LYS A 3 -11.53 -20.66 10.68
CA LYS A 3 -12.38 -20.03 11.69
C LYS A 3 -11.64 -18.92 12.47
N TYR A 4 -10.33 -19.06 12.67
CA TYR A 4 -9.51 -18.10 13.44
C TYR A 4 -9.13 -16.84 12.62
N LEU A 5 -9.05 -16.94 11.30
CA LEU A 5 -8.83 -15.78 10.44
C LEU A 5 -9.94 -14.72 10.61
N ARG A 6 -11.17 -15.15 10.92
CA ARG A 6 -12.30 -14.26 11.17
C ARG A 6 -12.06 -13.31 12.34
N TYR A 7 -11.20 -13.70 13.27
CA TYR A 7 -10.88 -12.91 14.47
C TYR A 7 -9.54 -12.18 14.38
N ALA A 8 -8.86 -12.21 13.24
CA ALA A 8 -7.54 -11.59 13.11
C ALA A 8 -7.56 -10.07 13.31
N ASP A 9 -8.63 -9.37 12.90
CA ASP A 9 -8.86 -7.94 13.16
C ASP A 9 -9.13 -7.67 14.63
N VAL A 10 -9.95 -8.51 15.29
CA VAL A 10 -10.22 -8.40 16.72
C VAL A 10 -8.91 -8.62 17.50
N LEU A 11 -8.09 -9.60 17.08
CA LEU A 11 -6.78 -9.83 17.66
C LEU A 11 -5.89 -8.58 17.53
N VAL A 12 -5.85 -7.97 16.34
CA VAL A 12 -5.05 -6.75 16.09
C VAL A 12 -5.55 -5.59 16.94
N LEU A 13 -6.86 -5.40 17.03
CA LEU A 13 -7.44 -4.33 17.86
C LEU A 13 -7.13 -4.55 19.35
N PHE A 14 -7.32 -5.77 19.86
CA PHE A 14 -7.04 -6.09 21.25
C PHE A 14 -5.55 -5.96 21.58
N ALA A 15 -4.68 -6.56 20.76
CA ALA A 15 -3.24 -6.48 20.95
C ALA A 15 -2.73 -5.04 20.75
N GLY A 16 -3.30 -4.30 19.79
CA GLY A 16 -3.01 -2.88 19.57
C GLY A 16 -3.40 -2.02 20.76
N ALA A 17 -4.59 -2.24 21.34
CA ALA A 17 -5.03 -1.54 22.55
C ALA A 17 -4.11 -1.84 23.75
N LEU A 18 -3.70 -3.11 23.93
CA LEU A 18 -2.74 -3.49 24.96
C LEU A 18 -1.37 -2.84 24.72
N GLY A 19 -0.89 -2.84 23.47
CA GLY A 19 0.36 -2.17 23.10
C GLY A 19 0.32 -0.66 23.32
N LEU A 20 -0.80 -0.02 22.98
CA LEU A 20 -1.05 1.40 23.23
C LEU A 20 -1.04 1.70 24.73
N LEU A 21 -1.67 0.86 25.56
CA LEU A 21 -1.67 1.01 27.01
C LEU A 21 -0.26 0.86 27.61
N LEU A 22 0.51 -0.14 27.16
CA LEU A 22 1.91 -0.30 27.58
C LEU A 22 2.73 0.93 27.22
N ARG A 23 2.52 1.48 26.02
CA ARG A 23 3.22 2.70 25.58
C ARG A 23 2.79 3.93 26.39
N LEU A 24 1.50 4.04 26.72
CA LEU A 24 1.00 5.10 27.59
C LEU A 24 1.68 5.04 28.97
N ILE A 25 1.79 3.85 29.55
CA ILE A 25 2.52 3.64 30.83
C ILE A 25 3.97 4.09 30.70
N MET A 26 4.63 3.81 29.56
CA MET A 26 6.01 4.27 29.33
C MET A 26 6.11 5.79 29.28
N VAL A 27 5.21 6.46 28.58
CA VAL A 27 5.19 7.93 28.46
C VAL A 27 4.85 8.58 29.78
N MET A 28 3.91 8.03 30.56
CA MET A 28 3.52 8.55 31.88
C MET A 28 4.51 8.18 33.00
N GLY A 29 5.23 7.06 32.87
CA GLY A 29 6.18 6.57 33.86
C GLY A 29 7.48 7.40 34.01
N GLY A 30 7.58 8.44 33.19
CA GLY A 30 8.67 9.41 33.25
C GLY A 30 9.85 9.04 32.38
N THR A 31 10.31 10.03 31.66
CA THR A 31 11.65 10.06 31.08
C THR A 31 12.63 10.52 32.16
N ASP A 32 13.85 10.02 32.16
CA ASP A 32 14.95 10.53 32.97
C ASP A 32 15.13 12.04 32.73
N GLU A 33 15.85 12.75 33.59
CA GLU A 33 16.20 14.19 33.44
C GLU A 33 16.78 14.53 32.05
N LYS A 34 17.22 13.50 31.29
CA LYS A 34 17.75 13.59 29.90
C LYS A 34 16.72 13.24 28.82
N GLY A 35 15.42 13.05 29.13
CA GLY A 35 14.41 12.68 28.17
C GLY A 35 14.47 11.21 27.70
N LEU A 36 15.36 10.39 28.29
CA LEU A 36 15.55 8.99 27.90
C LEU A 36 14.66 8.06 28.74
N TYR A 37 14.03 7.08 28.09
CA TYR A 37 13.39 5.99 28.82
C TYR A 37 14.44 5.10 29.50
N PRO A 38 14.26 4.73 30.78
CA PRO A 38 15.20 3.83 31.45
C PRO A 38 15.31 2.52 30.67
N ARG A 39 16.56 2.12 30.40
CA ARG A 39 16.92 0.97 29.53
C ARG A 39 16.26 -0.36 29.94
N HIS A 40 15.80 -0.48 31.18
CA HIS A 40 15.18 -1.67 31.75
C HIS A 40 13.70 -1.46 32.13
N HIS A 41 12.99 -0.55 31.48
CA HIS A 41 11.57 -0.38 31.76
C HIS A 41 10.80 -1.63 31.34
N ALA A 42 10.17 -2.30 32.31
CA ALA A 42 9.46 -3.57 32.06
C ALA A 42 8.42 -3.46 30.93
N ALA A 43 7.73 -2.31 30.85
CA ALA A 43 6.76 -2.05 29.80
C ALA A 43 7.38 -2.04 28.39
N TRP A 44 8.64 -1.56 28.23
CA TRP A 44 9.35 -1.63 26.95
C TRP A 44 9.61 -3.07 26.52
N ILE A 45 10.12 -3.90 27.43
CA ILE A 45 10.40 -5.31 27.14
C ILE A 45 9.12 -6.05 26.80
N LEU A 46 8.05 -5.83 27.58
CA LEU A 46 6.74 -6.42 27.32
C LEU A 46 6.16 -5.99 25.97
N LEU A 47 6.30 -4.72 25.60
CA LEU A 47 5.84 -4.20 24.31
C LEU A 47 6.61 -4.81 23.14
N CYS A 48 7.92 -5.00 23.26
CA CYS A 48 8.73 -5.70 22.25
C CYS A 48 8.29 -7.17 22.09
N ILE A 49 8.13 -7.88 23.22
CA ILE A 49 7.69 -9.28 23.20
C ILE A 49 6.28 -9.39 22.58
N LEU A 50 5.35 -8.51 22.98
CA LEU A 50 4.00 -8.47 22.44
C LEU A 50 4.04 -8.23 20.93
N SER A 51 4.83 -7.27 20.45
CA SER A 51 4.93 -6.94 19.02
C SER A 51 5.46 -8.13 18.21
N VAL A 52 6.52 -8.79 18.67
CA VAL A 52 7.06 -9.98 18.02
C VAL A 52 6.02 -11.11 18.02
N ALA A 53 5.33 -11.35 19.14
CA ALA A 53 4.31 -12.38 19.25
C ALA A 53 3.13 -12.13 18.29
N VAL A 54 2.64 -10.87 18.21
CA VAL A 54 1.55 -10.49 17.31
C VAL A 54 1.94 -10.71 15.85
N VAL A 55 3.14 -10.25 15.44
CA VAL A 55 3.63 -10.44 14.06
C VAL A 55 3.77 -11.92 13.73
N ALA A 56 4.31 -12.73 14.64
CA ALA A 56 4.43 -14.18 14.44
C ALA A 56 3.06 -14.86 14.29
N VAL A 57 2.10 -14.52 15.15
CA VAL A 57 0.73 -15.07 15.08
C VAL A 57 0.06 -14.64 13.77
N LEU A 58 0.16 -13.37 13.36
CA LEU A 58 -0.38 -12.88 12.10
C LEU A 58 0.24 -13.60 10.89
N PHE A 59 1.55 -13.82 10.91
CA PHE A 59 2.23 -14.60 9.85
C PHE A 59 1.68 -16.02 9.74
N LEU A 60 1.51 -16.72 10.86
CA LEU A 60 0.97 -18.08 10.87
C LEU A 60 -0.50 -18.12 10.40
N LEU A 61 -1.32 -17.13 10.80
CA LEU A 61 -2.72 -17.06 10.41
C LEU A 61 -2.90 -16.74 8.92
N THR A 62 -2.12 -15.82 8.39
CA THR A 62 -2.27 -15.35 7.01
C THR A 62 -1.69 -16.32 5.99
N ARG A 63 -0.65 -17.09 6.34
CA ARG A 63 -0.05 -18.11 5.47
C ARG A 63 -1.06 -19.18 5.01
N GLN A 64 -2.18 -19.34 5.70
CA GLN A 64 -3.22 -20.34 5.38
C GLN A 64 -4.31 -19.81 4.45
N VAL A 65 -4.21 -18.54 4.05
CA VAL A 65 -5.15 -17.88 3.14
C VAL A 65 -4.76 -18.21 1.70
N GLY A 66 -5.72 -18.72 0.91
CA GLY A 66 -5.48 -18.98 -0.50
C GLY A 66 -5.18 -17.69 -1.26
N ALA A 67 -4.30 -17.77 -2.25
CA ALA A 67 -4.00 -16.68 -3.16
C ALA A 67 -5.25 -16.39 -4.03
N ASP A 68 -5.75 -15.16 -4.00
CA ASP A 68 -6.78 -14.65 -4.91
C ASP A 68 -6.31 -13.27 -5.37
N GLN A 69 -6.28 -13.04 -6.68
CA GLN A 69 -5.68 -11.84 -7.28
C GLN A 69 -6.74 -10.82 -7.72
N ARG A 70 -8.03 -11.20 -7.78
CA ARG A 70 -9.10 -10.38 -8.35
C ARG A 70 -9.48 -9.23 -7.41
N TYR A 71 -9.33 -7.97 -7.89
CA TYR A 71 -9.69 -6.78 -7.11
C TYR A 71 -11.17 -6.75 -6.73
N LYS A 72 -12.09 -6.82 -7.69
CA LYS A 72 -13.55 -6.71 -7.47
C LYS A 72 -14.06 -7.73 -6.46
N LYS A 73 -13.49 -8.94 -6.45
CA LYS A 73 -13.86 -10.00 -5.52
C LYS A 73 -13.37 -9.76 -4.09
N ASN A 74 -12.18 -9.19 -3.96
CA ASN A 74 -11.54 -8.94 -2.67
C ASN A 74 -11.98 -7.61 -2.04
N PHE A 75 -12.34 -6.63 -2.86
CA PHE A 75 -12.69 -5.28 -2.43
C PHE A 75 -14.06 -4.86 -2.99
N PRO A 76 -15.19 -5.44 -2.52
CA PRO A 76 -16.51 -5.03 -2.94
C PRO A 76 -16.81 -3.58 -2.54
N ALA A 77 -17.79 -2.95 -3.19
CA ALA A 77 -18.26 -1.62 -2.81
C ALA A 77 -18.58 -1.56 -1.32
N SER A 78 -18.04 -0.56 -0.63
CA SER A 78 -18.16 -0.43 0.83
C SER A 78 -18.08 1.02 1.26
N ILE A 79 -19.16 1.55 1.82
CA ILE A 79 -19.18 2.90 2.38
C ILE A 79 -18.15 3.08 3.50
N PRO A 80 -18.08 2.20 4.54
CA PRO A 80 -17.10 2.35 5.60
C PRO A 80 -15.66 2.27 5.08
N GLY A 81 -15.39 1.39 4.09
CA GLY A 81 -14.08 1.31 3.45
C GLY A 81 -13.69 2.60 2.75
N ALA A 82 -14.61 3.22 2.01
CA ALA A 82 -14.38 4.48 1.33
C ALA A 82 -14.17 5.65 2.31
N VAL A 83 -14.99 5.73 3.36
CA VAL A 83 -14.86 6.78 4.39
C VAL A 83 -13.51 6.66 5.10
N CYS A 84 -13.10 5.47 5.53
CA CYS A 84 -11.81 5.29 6.20
C CYS A 84 -10.63 5.57 5.26
N THR A 85 -10.74 5.25 3.96
CA THR A 85 -9.74 5.61 2.96
C THR A 85 -9.64 7.14 2.78
N ALA A 86 -10.77 7.85 2.76
CA ALA A 86 -10.79 9.30 2.71
C ALA A 86 -10.21 9.94 3.99
N LEU A 87 -10.50 9.37 5.17
CA LEU A 87 -9.91 9.81 6.43
C LEU A 87 -8.38 9.63 6.44
N ALA A 88 -7.87 8.52 5.87
CA ALA A 88 -6.42 8.33 5.72
C ALA A 88 -5.80 9.41 4.80
N ALA A 89 -6.48 9.81 3.73
CA ALA A 89 -6.04 10.93 2.90
C ALA A 89 -5.94 12.23 3.72
N VAL A 90 -6.91 12.52 4.59
CA VAL A 90 -6.90 13.67 5.49
C VAL A 90 -5.71 13.59 6.46
N GLY A 91 -5.47 12.43 7.12
CA GLY A 91 -4.36 12.24 8.03
C GLY A 91 -3.00 12.45 7.36
N ILE A 92 -2.81 11.93 6.15
CA ILE A 92 -1.59 12.16 5.36
C ILE A 92 -1.42 13.64 5.04
N THR A 93 -2.51 14.33 4.65
CA THR A 93 -2.46 15.75 4.31
C THR A 93 -2.01 16.61 5.49
N PHE A 94 -2.63 16.42 6.67
CA PHE A 94 -2.22 17.16 7.87
C PHE A 94 -0.74 16.95 8.17
N THR A 95 -0.29 15.71 8.16
CA THR A 95 1.12 15.39 8.40
C THR A 95 2.04 15.99 7.34
N ALA A 96 1.64 15.99 6.07
CA ALA A 96 2.44 16.58 5.00
C ALA A 96 2.61 18.11 5.21
N PHE A 97 1.57 18.81 5.66
CA PHE A 97 1.65 20.23 5.99
C PHE A 97 2.55 20.49 7.20
N ASP A 98 2.43 19.68 8.27
CA ASP A 98 3.29 19.81 9.47
C ASP A 98 4.78 19.59 9.14
N LEU A 99 5.06 18.72 8.17
CA LEU A 99 6.41 18.44 7.71
C LEU A 99 6.96 19.47 6.73
N PHE A 100 6.18 20.45 6.29
CA PHE A 100 6.63 21.43 5.31
C PHE A 100 7.71 22.35 5.87
N LYS A 101 8.93 22.16 5.40
CA LYS A 101 10.12 22.98 5.70
C LYS A 101 10.85 23.29 4.41
N ALA A 102 11.68 24.33 4.39
CA ALA A 102 12.46 24.77 3.22
C ALA A 102 13.69 23.86 2.94
N ASP A 103 13.59 22.57 3.17
CA ASP A 103 14.60 21.56 2.85
C ASP A 103 14.08 20.64 1.74
N LEU A 104 14.95 20.25 0.80
CA LEU A 104 14.57 19.46 -0.38
C LEU A 104 13.80 18.19 -0.01
N LEU A 105 14.25 17.45 1.01
CA LEU A 105 13.62 16.20 1.41
C LEU A 105 12.22 16.45 2.01
N HIS A 106 12.03 17.53 2.75
CA HIS A 106 10.73 17.94 3.28
C HIS A 106 9.77 18.35 2.16
N ILE A 107 10.25 19.08 1.16
CA ILE A 107 9.46 19.47 -0.02
C ILE A 107 9.04 18.23 -0.81
N LEU A 108 9.95 17.27 -1.03
CA LEU A 108 9.61 16.01 -1.71
C LEU A 108 8.57 15.20 -0.93
N CYS A 109 8.71 15.12 0.41
CA CYS A 109 7.75 14.45 1.27
C CYS A 109 6.37 15.13 1.24
N PHE A 110 6.33 16.46 1.23
CA PHE A 110 5.11 17.25 1.09
C PHE A 110 4.41 16.97 -0.25
N LEU A 111 5.14 17.02 -1.37
CA LEU A 111 4.59 16.73 -2.70
C LEU A 111 4.08 15.28 -2.79
N ALA A 112 4.84 14.32 -2.24
CA ALA A 112 4.40 12.92 -2.16
C ALA A 112 3.14 12.77 -1.30
N GLY A 113 3.01 13.54 -0.21
CA GLY A 113 1.82 13.59 0.63
C GLY A 113 0.59 14.10 -0.12
N LEU A 114 0.74 15.16 -0.93
CA LEU A 114 -0.35 15.66 -1.78
C LEU A 114 -0.75 14.64 -2.86
N ALA A 115 0.22 13.98 -3.48
CA ALA A 115 -0.04 12.91 -4.44
C ALA A 115 -0.75 11.71 -3.78
N ALA A 116 -0.33 11.34 -2.56
CA ALA A 116 -0.95 10.28 -1.77
C ALA A 116 -2.40 10.65 -1.38
N MET A 117 -2.65 11.89 -0.98
CA MET A 117 -4.00 12.40 -0.71
C MET A 117 -4.89 12.24 -1.94
N ALA A 118 -4.46 12.75 -3.09
CA ALA A 118 -5.23 12.67 -4.33
C ALA A 118 -5.49 11.20 -4.73
N GLY A 119 -4.47 10.34 -4.63
CA GLY A 119 -4.59 8.90 -4.90
C GLY A 119 -5.59 8.21 -3.99
N LEU A 120 -5.54 8.45 -2.67
CA LEU A 120 -6.47 7.85 -1.72
C LEU A 120 -7.90 8.38 -1.88
N LEU A 121 -8.11 9.65 -2.20
CA LEU A 121 -9.44 10.19 -2.50
C LEU A 121 -10.04 9.53 -3.75
N LEU A 122 -9.22 9.34 -4.79
CA LEU A 122 -9.63 8.60 -5.99
C LEU A 122 -9.93 7.13 -5.66
N ALA A 123 -9.10 6.48 -4.84
CA ALA A 123 -9.36 5.12 -4.37
C ALA A 123 -10.66 5.02 -3.56
N ALA A 124 -10.95 6.00 -2.70
CA ALA A 124 -12.19 6.08 -1.94
C ALA A 124 -13.41 6.22 -2.87
N TYR A 125 -13.32 7.07 -3.89
CA TYR A 125 -14.36 7.21 -4.90
C TYR A 125 -14.59 5.91 -5.69
N CYS A 126 -13.51 5.26 -6.14
CA CYS A 126 -13.60 3.97 -6.81
C CYS A 126 -14.23 2.90 -5.91
N ARG A 127 -13.87 2.92 -4.60
CA ARG A 127 -14.41 2.00 -3.61
C ARG A 127 -15.92 2.16 -3.38
N LEU A 128 -16.43 3.40 -3.42
CA LEU A 128 -17.88 3.67 -3.34
C LEU A 128 -18.62 3.07 -4.53
N ASN A 129 -18.05 3.19 -5.73
CA ASN A 129 -18.66 2.76 -6.97
C ASN A 129 -18.36 1.29 -7.34
N GLY A 130 -17.61 0.55 -6.51
CA GLY A 130 -17.19 -0.82 -6.80
C GLY A 130 -16.25 -0.94 -8.01
N ARG A 131 -15.59 0.16 -8.40
CA ARG A 131 -14.63 0.20 -9.51
C ARG A 131 -13.23 -0.10 -9.02
N LYS A 132 -12.39 -0.64 -9.92
CA LYS A 132 -10.98 -0.85 -9.67
C LYS A 132 -10.26 0.51 -9.69
N PRO A 133 -9.46 0.88 -8.67
CA PRO A 133 -8.71 2.12 -8.68
C PRO A 133 -7.54 2.05 -9.66
N HIS A 134 -7.09 3.22 -10.10
CA HIS A 134 -5.91 3.35 -10.94
C HIS A 134 -4.65 2.95 -10.15
N PHE A 135 -3.65 2.40 -10.84
CA PHE A 135 -2.43 1.89 -10.20
C PHE A 135 -1.67 2.93 -9.33
N VAL A 136 -1.79 4.21 -9.61
CA VAL A 136 -1.14 5.28 -8.84
C VAL A 136 -1.76 5.46 -7.45
N CYS A 137 -3.02 5.04 -7.24
CA CYS A 137 -3.78 5.32 -6.02
C CYS A 137 -3.11 4.79 -4.75
N HIS A 138 -2.55 3.59 -4.79
CA HIS A 138 -1.86 2.97 -3.64
C HIS A 138 -0.33 3.06 -3.74
N ALA A 139 0.23 3.38 -4.92
CA ALA A 139 1.66 3.61 -5.07
C ALA A 139 2.11 4.93 -4.41
N ALA A 140 1.32 6.00 -4.57
CA ALA A 140 1.66 7.31 -4.01
C ALA A 140 1.78 7.30 -2.46
N PRO A 141 0.86 6.70 -1.68
CA PRO A 141 1.04 6.51 -0.24
C PRO A 141 2.30 5.73 0.12
N ALA A 142 2.68 4.69 -0.66
CA ALA A 142 3.91 3.95 -0.40
C ALA A 142 5.15 4.84 -0.50
N VAL A 143 5.20 5.71 -1.51
CA VAL A 143 6.29 6.69 -1.69
C VAL A 143 6.31 7.71 -0.54
N PHE A 144 5.14 8.21 -0.13
CA PHE A 144 5.04 9.12 1.01
C PHE A 144 5.62 8.50 2.30
N PHE A 145 5.21 7.27 2.64
CA PHE A 145 5.73 6.59 3.84
C PHE A 145 7.22 6.27 3.71
N ALA A 146 7.73 5.95 2.52
CA ALA A 146 9.16 5.74 2.29
C ALA A 146 9.96 7.01 2.57
N LEU A 147 9.56 8.16 2.01
CA LEU A 147 10.20 9.45 2.27
C LEU A 147 10.11 9.85 3.75
N ARG A 148 8.97 9.56 4.40
CA ARG A 148 8.80 9.80 5.83
C ARG A 148 9.78 8.98 6.69
N VAL A 149 10.03 7.71 6.35
CA VAL A 149 11.03 6.89 7.06
C VAL A 149 12.42 7.52 6.94
N PHE A 150 12.79 8.06 5.79
CA PHE A 150 14.06 8.78 5.62
C PHE A 150 14.13 10.05 6.47
N LEU A 151 13.04 10.82 6.55
CA LEU A 151 12.97 12.01 7.41
C LEU A 151 13.13 11.64 8.88
N LEU A 152 12.36 10.65 9.36
CA LEU A 152 12.47 10.15 10.73
C LEU A 152 13.87 9.62 11.05
N GLY A 153 14.52 8.95 10.09
CA GLY A 153 15.90 8.49 10.24
C GLY A 153 16.92 9.62 10.35
N LYS A 154 16.71 10.73 9.63
CA LYS A 154 17.53 11.95 9.72
C LYS A 154 17.36 12.61 11.11
N ASP A 155 16.14 12.72 11.59
CA ASP A 155 15.82 13.33 12.89
C ASP A 155 16.36 12.47 14.06
N LEU A 156 16.28 11.13 13.94
CA LEU A 156 16.85 10.18 14.90
C LEU A 156 18.37 10.34 15.10
N GLY A 157 19.09 10.75 14.05
CA GLY A 157 20.55 10.98 14.13
C GLY A 157 20.93 12.23 14.90
N SER A 158 20.01 13.17 15.10
CA SER A 158 20.24 14.45 15.72
C SER A 158 19.73 14.56 17.16
N GLU A 159 18.84 13.67 17.60
CA GLU A 159 18.19 13.75 18.92
C GLU A 159 18.51 12.55 19.83
N PRO A 160 18.78 12.78 21.12
CA PRO A 160 19.02 11.70 22.09
C PRO A 160 17.77 10.85 22.41
N GLU A 161 16.57 11.31 22.03
CA GLU A 161 15.28 10.65 22.30
C GLU A 161 14.90 9.58 21.25
N ALA A 162 15.86 8.92 20.61
CA ALA A 162 15.64 7.93 19.55
C ALA A 162 14.55 6.88 19.89
N SER A 163 14.41 6.51 21.18
CA SER A 163 13.41 5.52 21.62
C SER A 163 11.96 5.98 21.46
N ARG A 164 11.71 7.31 21.44
CA ARG A 164 10.37 7.88 21.25
C ARG A 164 9.84 7.62 19.84
N TYR A 165 10.71 7.70 18.85
CA TYR A 165 10.37 7.62 17.43
C TYR A 165 10.41 6.20 16.84
N ILE A 166 10.93 5.20 17.59
CA ILE A 166 11.08 3.82 17.05
C ILE A 166 9.77 3.24 16.56
N PHE A 167 8.67 3.36 17.32
CA PHE A 167 7.37 2.82 16.91
C PHE A 167 6.75 3.58 15.75
N GLU A 168 6.99 4.88 15.67
CA GLU A 168 6.61 5.71 14.54
C GLU A 168 7.33 5.28 13.27
N MET A 169 8.62 5.05 13.36
CA MET A 169 9.43 4.55 12.25
C MET A 169 9.02 3.14 11.83
N LEU A 170 8.77 2.24 12.79
CA LEU A 170 8.30 0.88 12.51
C LEU A 170 6.91 0.88 11.86
N ALA A 171 6.00 1.73 12.33
CA ALA A 171 4.67 1.89 11.72
C ALA A 171 4.79 2.39 10.28
N SER A 172 5.55 3.46 10.05
CA SER A 172 5.80 4.00 8.71
C SER A 172 6.48 2.98 7.79
N LEU A 173 7.45 2.23 8.30
CA LEU A 173 8.13 1.16 7.56
C LEU A 173 7.17 0.02 7.18
N ALA A 174 6.25 -0.38 8.08
CA ALA A 174 5.25 -1.40 7.81
C ALA A 174 4.16 -0.93 6.83
N MET A 175 3.88 0.37 6.77
CA MET A 175 2.95 0.95 5.80
C MET A 175 3.43 0.80 4.35
N ILE A 176 4.74 0.82 4.10
CA ILE A 176 5.31 0.68 2.75
C ILE A 176 4.88 -0.65 2.12
N PRO A 177 5.19 -1.83 2.68
CA PRO A 177 4.76 -3.10 2.11
C PRO A 177 3.24 -3.28 2.15
N ALA A 178 2.51 -2.69 3.11
CA ALA A 178 1.05 -2.72 3.11
C ALA A 178 0.46 -2.01 1.89
N CYS A 179 0.91 -0.77 1.62
CA CYS A 179 0.51 -0.02 0.42
C CYS A 179 0.97 -0.71 -0.87
N TYR A 180 2.16 -1.29 -0.89
CA TYR A 180 2.67 -2.05 -2.04
C TYR A 180 1.81 -3.28 -2.36
N GLN A 181 1.33 -4.01 -1.34
CA GLN A 181 0.43 -5.15 -1.58
C GLN A 181 -0.96 -4.71 -2.05
N LEU A 182 -1.47 -3.57 -1.57
CA LEU A 182 -2.70 -2.96 -2.08
C LEU A 182 -2.53 -2.52 -3.53
N TRP A 183 -1.41 -1.87 -3.86
CA TRP A 183 -1.04 -1.54 -5.23
C TRP A 183 -0.97 -2.78 -6.15
N GLY A 184 -0.47 -3.90 -5.63
CA GLY A 184 -0.47 -5.16 -6.36
C GLY A 184 -1.87 -5.60 -6.83
N PHE A 185 -2.92 -5.33 -6.05
CA PHE A 185 -4.30 -5.58 -6.47
C PHE A 185 -4.76 -4.60 -7.54
N ASP A 186 -4.31 -3.34 -7.51
CA ASP A 186 -4.63 -2.36 -8.56
C ASP A 186 -4.05 -2.76 -9.92
N VAL A 187 -2.88 -3.42 -9.92
CA VAL A 187 -2.23 -3.93 -11.14
C VAL A 187 -2.72 -5.33 -11.54
N GLY A 188 -3.45 -6.04 -10.65
CA GLY A 188 -3.90 -7.42 -10.90
C GLY A 188 -2.88 -8.50 -10.48
N LEU A 189 -1.79 -8.12 -9.80
CA LEU A 189 -0.75 -9.00 -9.27
C LEU A 189 -0.84 -9.20 -7.75
N GLY A 190 -1.92 -8.77 -7.13
CA GLY A 190 -2.12 -8.81 -5.69
C GLY A 190 -2.09 -10.23 -5.12
N LYS A 191 -1.49 -10.38 -3.93
CA LYS A 191 -1.47 -11.64 -3.17
C LYS A 191 -2.21 -11.44 -1.87
N ARG A 192 -3.36 -12.08 -1.74
CA ARG A 192 -4.28 -11.92 -0.61
C ARG A 192 -3.63 -12.23 0.75
N ASP A 193 -2.85 -13.30 0.82
CA ASP A 193 -2.12 -13.72 2.01
C ASP A 193 -1.13 -12.65 2.50
N LYS A 194 -0.32 -12.14 1.57
CA LYS A 194 0.67 -11.09 1.84
C LYS A 194 0.02 -9.75 2.18
N CYS A 195 -1.06 -9.39 1.46
CA CYS A 195 -1.80 -8.17 1.72
C CYS A 195 -2.41 -8.18 3.13
N LEU A 196 -3.04 -9.30 3.54
CA LEU A 196 -3.56 -9.48 4.90
C LEU A 196 -2.46 -9.36 5.95
N PHE A 197 -1.33 -10.05 5.75
CA PHE A 197 -0.22 -10.02 6.70
C PHE A 197 0.31 -8.59 6.91
N TRP A 198 0.71 -7.93 5.83
CA TRP A 198 1.33 -6.60 5.94
C TRP A 198 0.36 -5.53 6.41
N SER A 199 -0.89 -5.57 5.95
CA SER A 199 -1.88 -4.59 6.37
C SER A 199 -2.30 -4.75 7.84
N LEU A 200 -2.45 -5.99 8.34
CA LEU A 200 -2.76 -6.22 9.75
C LEU A 200 -1.56 -5.87 10.65
N THR A 201 -0.34 -6.18 10.22
CA THR A 201 0.89 -5.79 10.93
C THR A 201 1.05 -4.27 10.96
N ALA A 202 0.85 -3.59 9.84
CA ALA A 202 0.90 -2.13 9.78
C ALA A 202 -0.20 -1.49 10.64
N ALA A 203 -1.43 -2.02 10.61
CA ALA A 203 -2.52 -1.54 11.46
C ALA A 203 -2.19 -1.68 12.96
N TYR A 204 -1.63 -2.82 13.39
CA TYR A 204 -1.17 -3.02 14.75
C TYR A 204 -0.12 -1.97 15.16
N LEU A 205 0.93 -1.81 14.34
CA LEU A 205 2.01 -0.85 14.63
C LEU A 205 1.51 0.60 14.60
N CYS A 206 0.58 0.94 13.70
CA CYS A 206 -0.05 2.25 13.68
C CYS A 206 -0.83 2.52 14.98
N ILE A 207 -1.60 1.54 15.51
CA ILE A 207 -2.31 1.71 16.79
C ILE A 207 -1.32 1.95 17.93
N VAL A 208 -0.24 1.18 17.99
CA VAL A 208 0.81 1.35 19.01
C VAL A 208 1.50 2.71 18.85
N ALA A 209 1.65 3.21 17.64
CA ALA A 209 2.34 4.48 17.36
C ALA A 209 1.54 5.73 17.74
N ILE A 210 0.22 5.66 18.03
CA ILE A 210 -0.64 6.82 18.30
C ILE A 210 -0.16 7.64 19.53
N VAL A 211 0.39 6.99 20.55
CA VAL A 211 0.75 7.66 21.81
C VAL A 211 2.12 8.33 21.74
N GLY A 212 2.20 9.56 22.24
CA GLY A 212 3.46 10.29 22.46
C GLY A 212 4.04 10.95 21.22
N ILE A 213 3.24 11.14 20.16
CA ILE A 213 3.67 11.75 18.90
C ILE A 213 2.73 12.87 18.45
N GLU A 214 3.29 13.85 17.75
CA GLU A 214 2.53 14.97 17.18
C GLU A 214 1.60 14.50 16.06
N ASN A 215 2.02 13.47 15.30
CA ASN A 215 1.31 12.98 14.12
C ASN A 215 0.36 11.79 14.40
N TRP A 216 -0.27 11.74 15.58
CA TRP A 216 -1.17 10.67 15.99
C TRP A 216 -2.33 10.45 15.01
N LEU A 217 -2.82 11.53 14.36
CA LEU A 217 -3.92 11.48 13.41
C LEU A 217 -3.58 10.62 12.18
N LEU A 218 -2.33 10.72 11.65
CA LEU A 218 -1.86 9.90 10.54
C LEU A 218 -2.00 8.41 10.87
N TYR A 219 -1.52 7.99 12.04
CA TYR A 219 -1.49 6.57 12.41
C TYR A 219 -2.87 6.04 12.77
N LEU A 220 -3.71 6.84 13.42
CA LEU A 220 -5.10 6.49 13.71
C LEU A 220 -5.90 6.26 12.42
N THR A 221 -5.83 7.21 11.47
CA THR A 221 -6.57 7.11 10.21
C THR A 221 -6.03 6.01 9.31
N SER A 222 -4.71 5.80 9.28
CA SER A 222 -4.08 4.69 8.56
C SER A 222 -4.48 3.33 9.12
N ALA A 223 -4.53 3.18 10.45
CA ALA A 223 -5.01 1.94 11.09
C ALA A 223 -6.47 1.66 10.74
N ALA A 224 -7.35 2.66 10.82
CA ALA A 224 -8.76 2.54 10.45
C ALA A 224 -8.94 2.14 8.98
N TRP A 225 -8.18 2.77 8.06
CA TRP A 225 -8.17 2.45 6.64
C TRP A 225 -7.75 1.00 6.38
N LEU A 226 -6.64 0.56 6.95
CA LEU A 226 -6.16 -0.81 6.76
C LEU A 226 -7.11 -1.84 7.36
N LEU A 227 -7.63 -1.62 8.57
CA LEU A 227 -8.56 -2.55 9.22
C LEU A 227 -9.86 -2.70 8.43
N THR A 228 -10.44 -1.61 7.90
CA THR A 228 -11.65 -1.68 7.09
C THR A 228 -11.43 -2.40 5.77
N ASN A 229 -10.26 -2.22 5.14
CA ASN A 229 -9.89 -2.99 3.96
C ASN A 229 -9.74 -4.48 4.27
N MET A 230 -9.12 -4.82 5.41
CA MET A 230 -8.93 -6.23 5.81
C MET A 230 -10.26 -6.90 6.20
N CYS A 231 -11.19 -6.17 6.80
CA CYS A 231 -12.55 -6.68 7.01
C CYS A 231 -13.19 -7.12 5.69
N SER A 232 -13.06 -6.34 4.64
CA SER A 232 -13.58 -6.69 3.30
C SER A 232 -12.94 -7.96 2.74
N LEU A 233 -11.62 -8.08 2.83
CA LEU A 233 -10.86 -9.25 2.36
C LEU A 233 -11.24 -10.56 3.08
N LYS A 234 -11.70 -10.49 4.33
CA LYS A 234 -12.03 -11.67 5.14
C LYS A 234 -13.41 -12.25 4.82
N TYR A 235 -14.37 -11.38 4.48
CA TYR A 235 -15.79 -11.75 4.35
C TYR A 235 -16.21 -12.22 2.96
N LEU A 236 -15.31 -12.81 2.16
CA LEU A 236 -15.73 -13.43 0.90
C LEU A 236 -16.71 -14.58 1.17
N PRO A 237 -17.99 -14.46 0.80
CA PRO A 237 -18.95 -15.54 0.93
C PRO A 237 -18.50 -16.72 0.06
N LYS A 238 -18.63 -17.95 0.61
CA LYS A 238 -18.28 -19.20 -0.08
C LYS A 238 -18.99 -19.37 -1.41
N GLN A 239 -20.12 -18.72 -1.62
CA GLN A 239 -20.99 -18.83 -2.79
C GLN A 239 -20.46 -18.15 -4.05
N MET A 240 -19.59 -17.12 -3.93
CA MET A 240 -18.96 -16.49 -5.10
C MET A 240 -17.78 -17.29 -5.71
N ARG A 241 -17.49 -18.46 -5.17
CA ARG A 241 -16.44 -19.35 -5.69
C ARG A 241 -16.87 -20.12 -6.95
N ALA A 242 -18.15 -20.12 -7.28
CA ALA A 242 -18.72 -20.92 -8.36
C ALA A 242 -18.99 -20.15 -9.67
N ALA A 243 -18.92 -18.83 -9.65
CA ALA A 243 -19.07 -18.03 -10.88
C ALA A 243 -17.68 -17.67 -11.39
N ASP A 244 -17.07 -18.59 -12.13
CA ASP A 244 -15.94 -18.30 -13.02
C ASP A 244 -16.50 -17.58 -14.27
N GLU A 245 -16.83 -16.29 -14.15
CA GLU A 245 -16.96 -15.44 -15.31
C GLU A 245 -15.55 -15.10 -15.83
N PRO A 246 -15.30 -15.32 -17.14
CA PRO A 246 -14.01 -15.04 -17.74
C PRO A 246 -13.68 -13.54 -17.63
N GLU A 247 -12.46 -13.25 -17.24
CA GLU A 247 -11.90 -11.91 -17.03
C GLU A 247 -11.90 -11.03 -18.30
N ASP A 248 -12.20 -11.62 -19.45
CA ASP A 248 -12.18 -11.00 -20.79
C ASP A 248 -13.35 -10.02 -21.03
N LEU A 249 -14.42 -10.07 -20.21
CA LEU A 249 -15.55 -9.16 -20.35
C LEU A 249 -15.27 -7.73 -19.84
N ASP A 250 -14.38 -7.57 -18.88
CA ASP A 250 -14.06 -6.25 -18.32
C ASP A 250 -13.22 -5.39 -19.29
N ILE A 251 -12.38 -6.02 -20.13
CA ILE A 251 -11.58 -5.33 -21.15
C ILE A 251 -12.45 -4.89 -22.32
N ALA A 252 -13.48 -5.69 -22.66
CA ALA A 252 -14.42 -5.35 -23.73
C ALA A 252 -15.37 -4.21 -23.35
N GLU A 253 -15.73 -4.08 -22.05
CA GLU A 253 -16.61 -3.02 -21.59
C GLU A 253 -15.88 -1.67 -21.47
N GLU A 254 -14.59 -1.65 -21.05
CA GLU A 254 -13.74 -0.45 -21.07
C GLU A 254 -13.44 0.00 -22.50
N ALA A 255 -13.14 -0.93 -23.43
CA ALA A 255 -12.91 -0.60 -24.84
C ALA A 255 -14.17 -0.05 -25.52
N SER A 256 -15.35 -0.60 -25.23
CA SER A 256 -16.63 -0.11 -25.80
C SER A 256 -17.07 1.24 -25.20
N ALA A 257 -16.70 1.54 -23.97
CA ALA A 257 -16.98 2.83 -23.32
C ALA A 257 -16.07 3.97 -23.85
N GLU A 258 -14.85 3.64 -24.23
CA GLU A 258 -13.89 4.59 -24.81
C GLU A 258 -14.24 4.89 -26.29
N GLU A 259 -14.73 3.89 -27.04
CA GLU A 259 -15.20 4.04 -28.43
C GLU A 259 -16.52 4.84 -28.52
N ALA A 260 -17.40 4.73 -27.51
CA ALA A 260 -18.65 5.50 -27.44
C ALA A 260 -18.44 6.99 -27.07
N ALA A 261 -17.30 7.35 -26.50
CA ALA A 261 -16.97 8.73 -26.13
C ALA A 261 -16.26 9.53 -27.24
N GLY A 262 -15.88 8.87 -28.36
CA GLY A 262 -15.03 9.43 -29.40
C GLY A 262 -15.70 9.89 -30.68
N GLU A 263 -17.04 9.78 -30.85
CA GLU A 263 -17.71 10.19 -32.09
C GLU A 263 -18.27 11.63 -32.01
N PRO A 264 -17.61 12.64 -32.65
CA PRO A 264 -18.29 13.88 -32.95
C PRO A 264 -19.13 13.70 -34.23
N ALA A 265 -20.42 13.97 -34.09
CA ALA A 265 -21.39 14.00 -35.17
C ALA A 265 -20.90 14.83 -36.38
N SER A 266 -20.68 14.19 -37.51
CA SER A 266 -20.57 14.85 -38.80
C SER A 266 -21.60 14.26 -39.79
N LYS A 267 -22.31 15.19 -40.39
CA LYS A 267 -23.52 15.09 -41.19
C LYS A 267 -23.37 14.27 -42.49
N ALA A 268 -24.49 13.68 -42.86
CA ALA A 268 -24.84 13.04 -44.11
C ALA A 268 -24.46 13.81 -45.39
N VAL A 269 -23.98 13.07 -46.41
CA VAL A 269 -24.33 13.33 -47.84
C VAL A 269 -24.17 12.00 -48.63
N SER A 270 -25.28 11.57 -49.17
CA SER A 270 -25.61 10.75 -50.37
C SER A 270 -24.57 9.87 -51.09
N SER A 271 -25.04 8.61 -51.32
CA SER A 271 -24.70 7.57 -52.30
C SER A 271 -24.49 8.09 -53.75
N PRO A 272 -23.78 7.38 -54.70
CA PRO A 272 -24.14 6.01 -55.11
C PRO A 272 -22.92 5.06 -55.40
N ALA A 273 -23.22 3.76 -55.46
CA ALA A 273 -22.40 2.62 -55.85
C ALA A 273 -22.20 2.57 -57.40
N PRO A 274 -21.52 1.53 -58.00
CA PRO A 274 -20.55 0.56 -57.48
C PRO A 274 -19.28 0.44 -58.41
N ALA A 275 -18.21 -0.17 -57.92
CA ALA A 275 -17.26 -0.93 -58.77
C ALA A 275 -16.38 -1.86 -57.91
N GLU A 276 -16.40 -3.08 -58.33
CA GLU A 276 -15.62 -4.25 -58.04
C GLU A 276 -14.13 -4.00 -58.35
N GLU A 277 -13.20 -4.32 -57.42
CA GLU A 277 -11.86 -4.85 -57.82
C GLU A 277 -11.05 -5.31 -56.60
N ALA A 278 -10.71 -6.58 -56.69
CA ALA A 278 -9.41 -7.23 -56.42
C ALA A 278 -8.77 -7.14 -55.03
N ILE A 279 -8.82 -8.31 -54.42
CA ILE A 279 -7.99 -8.87 -53.36
C ILE A 279 -6.50 -8.71 -53.69
N VAL A 280 -5.74 -8.03 -52.80
CA VAL A 280 -4.29 -8.26 -52.68
C VAL A 280 -3.99 -8.53 -51.20
N GLU A 281 -3.82 -9.81 -50.90
CA GLU A 281 -3.24 -10.29 -49.66
C GLU A 281 -1.77 -9.88 -49.60
N THR A 282 -1.39 -9.04 -48.59
CA THR A 282 0.01 -8.82 -48.23
C THR A 282 0.31 -9.71 -47.02
N PRO A 283 1.29 -10.62 -47.09
CA PRO A 283 1.64 -11.45 -45.93
C PRO A 283 2.33 -10.63 -44.84
N VAL A 284 1.81 -10.74 -43.64
CA VAL A 284 2.43 -10.25 -42.43
C VAL A 284 3.72 -11.00 -42.18
N GLN A 285 4.83 -10.32 -42.38
CA GLN A 285 6.19 -10.79 -42.12
C GLN A 285 6.40 -10.82 -40.63
N THR A 286 6.26 -12.00 -40.02
CA THR A 286 6.70 -12.27 -38.65
C THR A 286 8.22 -12.15 -38.59
N ARG A 287 8.70 -11.10 -37.93
CA ARG A 287 10.10 -10.90 -37.57
C ARG A 287 10.50 -12.03 -36.62
N PRO A 288 11.57 -12.80 -36.87
CA PRO A 288 12.06 -13.76 -35.90
C PRO A 288 12.57 -13.03 -34.66
N ALA A 289 12.20 -13.52 -33.49
CA ALA A 289 12.74 -13.07 -32.22
C ALA A 289 14.26 -13.33 -32.22
N ASP A 290 15.05 -12.28 -32.00
CA ASP A 290 16.49 -12.41 -31.75
C ASP A 290 16.71 -13.31 -30.55
N PRO A 291 17.66 -14.24 -30.57
CA PRO A 291 18.00 -15.06 -29.42
C PRO A 291 18.48 -14.13 -28.30
N ILE A 292 17.87 -14.28 -27.11
CA ILE A 292 18.35 -13.66 -25.87
C ILE A 292 19.78 -14.15 -25.69
N GLU A 293 20.77 -13.29 -25.91
CA GLU A 293 22.16 -13.56 -25.54
C GLU A 293 22.17 -13.92 -24.05
N ASP A 294 22.76 -15.08 -23.74
CA ASP A 294 23.04 -15.49 -22.35
C ASP A 294 23.97 -14.46 -21.72
N ILE A 295 23.37 -13.52 -21.01
CA ILE A 295 24.11 -12.47 -20.29
C ILE A 295 24.70 -13.15 -19.06
N ASP A 296 26.01 -13.37 -19.08
CA ASP A 296 26.75 -13.91 -17.96
C ASP A 296 26.75 -12.91 -16.80
N PRO A 297 26.08 -13.23 -15.66
CA PRO A 297 25.98 -12.32 -14.53
C PRO A 297 27.33 -12.02 -13.87
N GLU A 298 28.33 -12.92 -14.01
CA GLU A 298 29.68 -12.73 -13.48
C GLU A 298 30.46 -11.65 -14.28
N ALA A 299 30.24 -11.58 -15.59
CA ALA A 299 30.84 -10.55 -16.45
C ALA A 299 30.34 -9.13 -16.09
N ILE A 300 29.03 -8.98 -15.80
CA ILE A 300 28.47 -7.71 -15.37
C ILE A 300 29.02 -7.28 -14.00
N LEU A 301 29.15 -8.24 -13.07
CA LEU A 301 29.68 -7.94 -11.74
C LEU A 301 31.15 -7.48 -11.80
N ALA A 302 31.95 -8.11 -12.66
CA ALA A 302 33.36 -7.74 -12.88
C ALA A 302 33.49 -6.34 -13.48
N GLU A 303 32.60 -5.95 -14.39
CA GLU A 303 32.59 -4.62 -15.00
C GLU A 303 32.20 -3.53 -14.00
N ILE A 304 31.19 -3.79 -13.16
CA ILE A 304 30.79 -2.86 -12.10
C ILE A 304 31.89 -2.65 -11.06
N LEU A 305 32.58 -3.72 -10.65
CA LEU A 305 33.70 -3.60 -9.71
C LEU A 305 34.87 -2.81 -10.30
N ARG A 306 35.15 -2.95 -11.59
CA ARG A 306 36.20 -2.22 -12.28
C ARG A 306 35.86 -0.72 -12.43
N GLU A 307 34.58 -0.39 -12.53
CA GLU A 307 34.12 1.01 -12.62
C GLU A 307 34.17 1.69 -11.25
N ILE A 308 33.93 0.95 -10.16
CA ILE A 308 34.06 1.44 -8.79
C ILE A 308 35.52 1.73 -8.45
N ASP A 309 36.47 0.84 -8.79
CA ASP A 309 37.90 1.06 -8.55
C ASP A 309 38.44 2.29 -9.30
N LYS A 310 37.92 2.60 -10.47
CA LYS A 310 38.33 3.73 -11.28
C LYS A 310 37.85 5.09 -10.74
N ASN A 311 36.86 5.10 -9.86
CA ASN A 311 36.30 6.30 -9.22
C ASN A 311 36.85 6.54 -7.80
N VAL A 312 37.74 5.66 -7.30
CA VAL A 312 38.37 5.75 -5.97
C VAL A 312 39.82 6.25 -6.05
N GLU A 313 40.44 6.30 -7.23
CA GLU A 313 41.72 6.99 -7.49
C GLU A 313 41.48 8.45 -7.94
#